data_287c2c6a5792af8d24d4431d0e661838
#
_entry.id   287c2c6a5792af8d24d4431d0e661838
#
_cell.length_a   1.000
_cell.length_b   1.000
_cell.length_c   1.000
_cell.angle_alpha   90.00
_cell.angle_beta   90.00
_cell.angle_gamma   90.00
#
_symmetry.space_group_name_H-M   'P 1'
#
loop_
_entity.id
_entity.type
_entity.pdbx_description
1 polymer ?
#
loop_
_entity_poly.entity_id
_entity_poly.type
_entity_poly.pdbx_seq_one_letter_code
_entity_poly.pdbx_strand_id
1 'polypeptide(L)'
;MNFWQKPVETLQELLHRQAPHLRQVRHFKSPALVREVDFDVYLPSDYHRSRGRRYPLVIFNDGQDLPRMHFGQILQAGYYSQQIPPCIVVGIHANYERHREYGTMRQVDYKGRGDKAAGHAAFVVAELLPYLQRRFRVSGRVEETIIAGFSLGGLSALDIAWAFPDIFGAVGVFSGALWWRWSPVDDGDPDADRIMHDIIDNAGTANGLQRYWFQCGTLDEADDRNNNGVIDSIDDTQHLIEALHRKGCPESAIRYVEIKDGRHEPSTWGEAMPDFLKFVM
;
A
#
# COMPACT_ATOMS: atom_id res chain seq x y z
N MET A 1 -47.69 -24.86 -20.62
CA MET A 1 -46.30 -24.42 -20.73
C MET A 1 -45.97 -23.57 -19.52
N ASN A 2 -45.30 -24.18 -18.51
CA ASN A 2 -44.92 -23.46 -17.28
C ASN A 2 -43.61 -22.71 -17.56
N PHE A 3 -43.71 -21.41 -17.77
CA PHE A 3 -42.56 -20.51 -17.74
C PHE A 3 -42.11 -20.40 -16.30
N TRP A 4 -40.99 -21.05 -15.96
CA TRP A 4 -40.28 -20.83 -14.69
C TRP A 4 -39.80 -19.39 -14.68
N GLN A 5 -40.54 -18.48 -14.04
CA GLN A 5 -40.00 -17.18 -13.68
C GLN A 5 -38.84 -17.42 -12.71
N LYS A 6 -37.61 -17.15 -13.15
CA LYS A 6 -36.47 -17.09 -12.21
C LYS A 6 -36.83 -16.05 -11.14
N PRO A 7 -36.67 -16.38 -9.86
CA PRO A 7 -36.88 -15.40 -8.82
C PRO A 7 -36.02 -14.17 -9.08
N VAL A 8 -36.60 -12.98 -8.93
CA VAL A 8 -35.83 -11.72 -9.01
C VAL A 8 -34.88 -11.71 -7.83
N GLU A 9 -33.59 -11.84 -8.12
CA GLU A 9 -32.55 -11.79 -7.07
C GLU A 9 -32.64 -10.42 -6.38
N THR A 10 -32.62 -10.43 -5.06
CA THR A 10 -32.56 -9.21 -4.26
C THR A 10 -31.18 -8.55 -4.41
N LEU A 11 -31.13 -7.22 -4.23
CA LEU A 11 -29.86 -6.49 -4.23
C LEU A 11 -28.85 -7.07 -3.22
N GLN A 12 -29.35 -7.55 -2.07
CA GLN A 12 -28.51 -8.20 -1.05
C GLN A 12 -27.89 -9.52 -1.54
N GLU A 13 -28.63 -10.34 -2.28
CA GLU A 13 -28.11 -11.59 -2.86
C GLU A 13 -27.08 -11.31 -3.96
N LEU A 14 -27.32 -10.30 -4.80
CA LEU A 14 -26.37 -9.87 -5.82
C LEU A 14 -25.06 -9.34 -5.20
N LEU A 15 -25.17 -8.51 -4.16
CA LEU A 15 -24.02 -8.02 -3.43
C LEU A 15 -23.27 -9.18 -2.76
N HIS A 16 -23.97 -10.10 -2.10
CA HIS A 16 -23.32 -11.24 -1.43
C HIS A 16 -22.49 -12.10 -2.38
N ARG A 17 -22.92 -12.25 -3.64
CA ARG A 17 -22.17 -12.97 -4.68
C ARG A 17 -20.88 -12.26 -5.10
N GLN A 18 -20.72 -10.98 -4.83
CA GLN A 18 -19.54 -10.18 -5.15
C GLN A 18 -18.57 -10.06 -3.95
N ALA A 19 -18.92 -10.63 -2.80
CA ALA A 19 -18.03 -10.60 -1.64
C ALA A 19 -16.72 -11.35 -1.93
N PRO A 20 -15.57 -10.80 -1.53
CA PRO A 20 -14.31 -11.51 -1.63
C PRO A 20 -14.27 -12.68 -0.66
N HIS A 21 -13.52 -13.73 -1.02
CA HIS A 21 -13.27 -14.85 -0.14
C HIS A 21 -12.00 -14.61 0.68
N LEU A 22 -12.12 -14.52 1.99
CA LEU A 22 -10.98 -14.35 2.89
C LEU A 22 -10.29 -15.68 3.18
N ARG A 23 -8.98 -15.73 2.95
CA ARG A 23 -8.09 -16.80 3.41
C ARG A 23 -7.08 -16.25 4.39
N GLN A 24 -7.02 -16.83 5.56
CA GLN A 24 -6.04 -16.50 6.58
C GLN A 24 -4.85 -17.47 6.47
N VAL A 25 -3.64 -16.94 6.36
CA VAL A 25 -2.40 -17.70 6.45
C VAL A 25 -1.73 -17.31 7.75
N ARG A 26 -1.54 -18.29 8.60
CA ARG A 26 -0.94 -18.11 9.94
C ARG A 26 0.35 -18.89 10.03
N HIS A 27 1.27 -18.38 10.83
CA HIS A 27 2.55 -19.03 11.13
C HIS A 27 3.39 -19.31 9.88
N PHE A 28 3.36 -18.40 8.88
CA PHE A 28 4.26 -18.49 7.73
C PHE A 28 5.70 -18.23 8.19
N LYS A 29 6.56 -19.23 8.06
CA LYS A 29 7.96 -19.13 8.48
C LYS A 29 8.74 -18.24 7.52
N SER A 30 9.31 -17.17 8.03
CA SER A 30 10.18 -16.25 7.28
C SER A 30 11.62 -16.36 7.78
N PRO A 31 12.51 -17.00 7.02
CA PRO A 31 13.95 -16.94 7.25
C PRO A 31 14.51 -15.51 7.25
N ALA A 32 14.03 -14.63 6.37
CA ALA A 32 14.50 -13.24 6.26
C ALA A 32 14.21 -12.43 7.53
N LEU A 33 13.04 -12.65 8.16
CA LEU A 33 12.63 -11.98 9.39
C LEU A 33 12.99 -12.77 10.67
N VAL A 34 13.42 -14.04 10.50
CA VAL A 34 13.73 -14.97 11.61
C VAL A 34 12.53 -15.12 12.56
N ARG A 35 11.31 -15.13 12.00
CA ARG A 35 10.05 -15.28 12.73
C ARG A 35 8.94 -15.85 11.87
N GLU A 36 7.82 -16.14 12.48
CA GLU A 36 6.57 -16.43 11.78
C GLU A 36 5.83 -15.12 11.46
N VAL A 37 5.20 -15.09 10.29
CA VAL A 37 4.41 -13.96 9.76
C VAL A 37 3.00 -14.44 9.49
N ASP A 38 2.04 -13.65 9.92
CA ASP A 38 0.62 -13.84 9.58
C ASP A 38 0.23 -12.89 8.45
N PHE A 39 -0.62 -13.34 7.54
CA PHE A 39 -1.21 -12.50 6.52
C PHE A 39 -2.57 -13.02 6.07
N ASP A 40 -3.39 -12.12 5.60
CA ASP A 40 -4.71 -12.39 5.07
C ASP A 40 -4.72 -12.24 3.55
N VAL A 41 -5.44 -13.12 2.84
CA VAL A 41 -5.58 -13.10 1.39
C VAL A 41 -7.05 -12.95 1.02
N TYR A 42 -7.41 -11.83 0.42
CA TYR A 42 -8.73 -11.58 -0.14
C TYR A 42 -8.74 -12.05 -1.60
N LEU A 43 -9.48 -13.09 -1.89
CA LEU A 43 -9.64 -13.62 -3.23
C LEU A 43 -10.92 -13.03 -3.86
N PRO A 44 -10.90 -12.62 -5.14
CA PRO A 44 -12.10 -12.07 -5.78
C PRO A 44 -13.23 -13.09 -5.85
N SER A 45 -14.45 -12.63 -5.90
CA SER A 45 -15.67 -13.45 -5.84
C SER A 45 -15.76 -14.50 -6.95
N ASP A 46 -15.15 -14.23 -8.11
CA ASP A 46 -15.11 -15.15 -9.25
C ASP A 46 -13.94 -16.14 -9.21
N TYR A 47 -13.07 -16.05 -8.20
CA TYR A 47 -11.82 -16.83 -8.15
C TYR A 47 -12.03 -18.33 -8.35
N HIS A 48 -13.01 -18.95 -7.71
CA HIS A 48 -13.24 -20.39 -7.81
C HIS A 48 -13.93 -20.81 -9.13
N ARG A 49 -14.61 -19.88 -9.79
CA ARG A 49 -15.34 -20.11 -11.05
C ARG A 49 -14.44 -19.88 -12.29
N SER A 50 -13.57 -18.90 -12.25
CA SER A 50 -12.71 -18.46 -13.36
C SER A 50 -11.32 -19.11 -13.31
N ARG A 51 -11.24 -20.44 -13.51
CA ARG A 51 -10.02 -21.23 -13.29
C ARG A 51 -8.82 -20.83 -14.15
N GLY A 52 -9.03 -20.30 -15.35
CA GLY A 52 -7.96 -19.87 -16.26
C GLY A 52 -7.50 -18.42 -16.06
N ARG A 53 -8.20 -17.62 -15.24
CA ARG A 53 -7.88 -16.20 -15.04
C ARG A 53 -6.75 -16.03 -14.03
N ARG A 54 -5.81 -15.13 -14.34
CA ARG A 54 -4.84 -14.57 -13.39
C ARG A 54 -5.30 -13.17 -12.99
N TYR A 55 -4.93 -12.74 -11.80
CA TYR A 55 -5.45 -11.54 -11.17
C TYR A 55 -4.30 -10.60 -10.78
N PRO A 56 -4.48 -9.27 -10.90
CA PRO A 56 -3.60 -8.31 -10.28
C PRO A 56 -3.40 -8.62 -8.79
N LEU A 57 -2.24 -8.26 -8.26
CA LEU A 57 -1.86 -8.46 -6.87
C LEU A 57 -1.63 -7.12 -6.19
N VAL A 58 -2.29 -6.91 -5.06
CA VAL A 58 -2.02 -5.79 -4.15
C VAL A 58 -1.56 -6.33 -2.81
N ILE A 59 -0.38 -5.92 -2.37
CA ILE A 59 0.19 -6.28 -1.07
C ILE A 59 0.12 -5.06 -0.16
N PHE A 60 -0.50 -5.19 1.01
CA PHE A 60 -0.55 -4.15 2.02
C PHE A 60 0.35 -4.50 3.20
N ASN A 61 1.20 -3.58 3.60
CA ASN A 61 1.76 -3.52 4.94
C ASN A 61 0.63 -3.11 5.91
N ASP A 62 0.75 -3.52 7.19
CA ASP A 62 -0.29 -3.30 8.21
C ASP A 62 -1.66 -3.88 7.84
N GLY A 63 -1.66 -5.08 7.25
CA GLY A 63 -2.88 -5.77 6.82
C GLY A 63 -3.93 -6.03 7.91
N GLN A 64 -3.53 -6.01 9.19
CA GLN A 64 -4.44 -6.12 10.34
C GLN A 64 -5.41 -4.93 10.43
N ASP A 65 -5.13 -3.80 9.77
CA ASP A 65 -5.99 -2.63 9.77
C ASP A 65 -7.06 -2.66 8.66
N LEU A 66 -6.91 -3.49 7.63
CA LEU A 66 -7.88 -3.62 6.54
C LEU A 66 -9.32 -3.93 7.02
N PRO A 67 -9.56 -4.83 7.98
CA PRO A 67 -10.92 -5.04 8.51
C PRO A 67 -11.53 -3.79 9.16
N ARG A 68 -10.72 -2.93 9.77
CA ARG A 68 -11.18 -1.68 10.42
C ARG A 68 -11.66 -0.62 9.40
N MET A 69 -11.24 -0.73 8.14
CA MET A 69 -11.72 0.07 7.00
C MET A 69 -12.93 -0.54 6.32
N HIS A 70 -13.48 -1.65 6.80
CA HIS A 70 -14.48 -2.42 6.08
C HIS A 70 -14.03 -2.86 4.67
N PHE A 71 -12.76 -3.18 4.51
CA PHE A 71 -12.11 -3.40 3.22
C PHE A 71 -12.81 -4.45 2.34
N GLY A 72 -13.32 -5.54 2.95
CA GLY A 72 -14.12 -6.54 2.24
C GLY A 72 -15.38 -5.95 1.59
N GLN A 73 -16.03 -4.97 2.22
CA GLN A 73 -17.20 -4.28 1.69
C GLN A 73 -16.81 -3.30 0.57
N ILE A 74 -15.64 -2.64 0.68
CA ILE A 74 -15.08 -1.79 -0.37
C ILE A 74 -14.84 -2.62 -1.64
N LEU A 75 -14.18 -3.78 -1.53
CA LEU A 75 -13.98 -4.68 -2.67
C LEU A 75 -15.30 -5.17 -3.25
N GLN A 76 -16.23 -5.58 -2.41
CA GLN A 76 -17.55 -6.06 -2.81
C GLN A 76 -18.31 -5.00 -3.62
N ALA A 77 -18.37 -3.77 -3.13
CA ALA A 77 -19.02 -2.65 -3.81
C ALA A 77 -18.30 -2.31 -5.12
N GLY A 78 -16.97 -2.30 -5.13
CA GLY A 78 -16.16 -2.06 -6.31
C GLY A 78 -16.35 -3.12 -7.40
N TYR A 79 -16.44 -4.40 -7.03
CA TYR A 79 -16.72 -5.49 -7.96
C TYR A 79 -18.14 -5.44 -8.51
N TYR A 80 -19.12 -5.12 -7.66
CA TYR A 80 -20.52 -4.97 -8.07
C TYR A 80 -20.71 -3.82 -9.07
N SER A 81 -20.12 -2.66 -8.78
CA SER A 81 -20.18 -1.49 -9.65
C SER A 81 -19.24 -1.56 -10.85
N GLN A 82 -18.42 -2.61 -10.96
CA GLN A 82 -17.38 -2.78 -12.00
C GLN A 82 -16.34 -1.64 -12.04
N GLN A 83 -16.21 -0.88 -10.95
CA GLN A 83 -15.22 0.20 -10.84
C GLN A 83 -13.85 -0.30 -10.42
N ILE A 84 -13.78 -1.45 -9.76
CA ILE A 84 -12.54 -2.10 -9.36
C ILE A 84 -12.50 -3.45 -10.07
N PRO A 85 -11.44 -3.75 -10.86
CA PRO A 85 -11.31 -5.07 -11.47
C PRO A 85 -11.04 -6.12 -10.38
N PRO A 86 -11.52 -7.37 -10.56
CA PRO A 86 -11.22 -8.44 -9.64
C PRO A 86 -9.71 -8.63 -9.46
N CYS A 87 -9.24 -8.56 -8.22
CA CYS A 87 -7.83 -8.65 -7.84
C CYS A 87 -7.64 -9.53 -6.61
N ILE A 88 -6.42 -9.99 -6.39
CA ILE A 88 -5.98 -10.65 -5.15
C ILE A 88 -5.34 -9.59 -4.27
N VAL A 89 -5.81 -9.47 -3.03
CA VAL A 89 -5.23 -8.54 -2.07
C VAL A 89 -4.65 -9.34 -0.90
N VAL A 90 -3.44 -8.97 -0.48
CA VAL A 90 -2.73 -9.59 0.63
C VAL A 90 -2.43 -8.53 1.68
N GLY A 91 -2.88 -8.75 2.90
CA GLY A 91 -2.57 -7.90 4.04
C GLY A 91 -1.57 -8.56 4.97
N ILE A 92 -0.33 -8.09 5.00
CA ILE A 92 0.72 -8.57 5.90
C ILE A 92 0.47 -8.00 7.29
N HIS A 93 0.37 -8.85 8.31
CA HIS A 93 0.18 -8.39 9.68
C HIS A 93 1.51 -7.94 10.28
N ALA A 94 1.55 -6.70 10.73
CA ALA A 94 2.64 -6.23 11.58
C ALA A 94 2.54 -6.86 12.98
N ASN A 95 3.68 -6.94 13.66
CA ASN A 95 3.77 -7.38 15.04
C ASN A 95 4.42 -6.30 15.94
N TYR A 96 4.85 -6.69 17.13
CA TYR A 96 5.52 -5.78 18.08
C TYR A 96 6.87 -5.24 17.57
N GLU A 97 7.49 -5.88 16.57
CA GLU A 97 8.73 -5.41 15.92
C GLU A 97 8.49 -4.43 14.76
N ARG A 98 7.25 -3.98 14.55
CA ARG A 98 6.87 -3.12 13.42
C ARG A 98 7.83 -1.95 13.20
N HIS A 99 8.27 -1.26 14.25
CA HIS A 99 9.21 -0.13 14.16
C HIS A 99 10.63 -0.54 13.75
N ARG A 100 10.97 -1.83 13.85
CA ARG A 100 12.25 -2.36 13.40
C ARG A 100 12.15 -2.88 11.96
N GLU A 101 11.02 -3.50 11.61
CA GLU A 101 10.81 -4.13 10.31
C GLU A 101 10.39 -3.14 9.21
N TYR A 102 9.78 -2.02 9.58
CA TYR A 102 9.42 -0.95 8.65
C TYR A 102 10.42 0.19 8.72
N GLY A 103 10.47 0.98 7.64
CA GLY A 103 11.43 2.05 7.43
C GLY A 103 12.07 1.94 6.05
N THR A 104 13.29 2.39 5.90
CA THR A 104 14.07 2.31 4.66
C THR A 104 15.16 1.26 4.76
N MET A 105 15.34 0.43 3.71
CA MET A 105 16.26 -0.72 3.72
C MET A 105 17.74 -0.34 3.90
N ARG A 106 18.12 0.85 3.46
CA ARG A 106 19.53 1.26 3.42
C ARG A 106 19.99 1.98 4.66
N GLN A 107 19.06 2.56 5.42
CA GLN A 107 19.42 3.42 6.54
C GLN A 107 18.34 3.41 7.61
N VAL A 108 18.75 3.22 8.85
CA VAL A 108 17.93 3.41 10.04
C VAL A 108 17.69 4.89 10.30
N ASP A 109 16.63 5.23 11.02
CA ASP A 109 16.45 6.60 11.47
C ASP A 109 17.40 6.95 12.63
N TYR A 110 17.41 8.22 13.05
CA TYR A 110 18.27 8.73 14.12
C TYR A 110 18.01 8.08 15.50
N LYS A 111 16.91 7.35 15.65
CA LYS A 111 16.59 6.55 16.86
C LYS A 111 16.97 5.07 16.71
N GLY A 112 17.58 4.68 15.60
CA GLY A 112 17.94 3.30 15.29
C GLY A 112 16.77 2.40 14.91
N ARG A 113 15.61 2.98 14.55
CA ARG A 113 14.46 2.22 14.06
C ARG A 113 14.68 1.84 12.59
N GLY A 114 14.04 0.74 12.13
CA GLY A 114 14.18 0.24 10.76
C GLY A 114 15.39 -0.69 10.55
N ASP A 115 16.04 -1.16 11.62
CA ASP A 115 17.22 -2.05 11.55
C ASP A 115 16.93 -3.42 10.90
N LYS A 116 15.65 -3.79 10.75
CA LYS A 116 15.18 -4.99 10.04
C LYS A 116 14.47 -4.69 8.73
N ALA A 117 14.45 -3.45 8.24
CA ALA A 117 13.70 -3.07 7.04
C ALA A 117 14.19 -3.83 5.79
N ALA A 118 15.50 -4.07 5.66
CA ALA A 118 16.03 -4.91 4.60
C ALA A 118 15.54 -6.36 4.69
N GLY A 119 15.38 -6.90 5.91
CA GLY A 119 14.78 -8.22 6.14
C GLY A 119 13.31 -8.28 5.73
N HIS A 120 12.53 -7.21 6.01
CA HIS A 120 11.13 -7.10 5.56
C HIS A 120 11.03 -7.05 4.03
N ALA A 121 11.85 -6.28 3.37
CA ALA A 121 11.90 -6.24 1.91
C ALA A 121 12.25 -7.62 1.32
N ALA A 122 13.24 -8.30 1.89
CA ALA A 122 13.60 -9.66 1.48
C ALA A 122 12.46 -10.65 1.69
N PHE A 123 11.73 -10.56 2.82
CA PHE A 123 10.52 -11.34 3.05
C PHE A 123 9.48 -11.11 1.96
N VAL A 124 9.16 -9.86 1.66
CA VAL A 124 8.14 -9.52 0.64
C VAL A 124 8.54 -10.04 -0.73
N VAL A 125 9.78 -9.78 -1.17
CA VAL A 125 10.24 -10.04 -2.53
C VAL A 125 10.66 -11.49 -2.74
N ALA A 126 11.43 -12.06 -1.81
CA ALA A 126 12.06 -13.37 -2.01
C ALA A 126 11.27 -14.53 -1.39
N GLU A 127 10.34 -14.27 -0.46
CA GLU A 127 9.59 -15.32 0.21
C GLU A 127 8.08 -15.24 -0.07
N LEU A 128 7.44 -14.11 0.25
CA LEU A 128 5.99 -13.94 0.12
C LEU A 128 5.54 -13.96 -1.34
N LEU A 129 6.14 -13.13 -2.19
CA LEU A 129 5.76 -13.04 -3.61
C LEU A 129 5.89 -14.37 -4.33
N PRO A 130 7.01 -15.13 -4.25
CA PRO A 130 7.09 -16.46 -4.83
C PRO A 130 6.09 -17.47 -4.23
N TYR A 131 5.78 -17.38 -2.95
CA TYR A 131 4.73 -18.20 -2.34
C TYR A 131 3.37 -17.90 -2.96
N LEU A 132 3.01 -16.62 -3.09
CA LEU A 132 1.74 -16.19 -3.70
C LEU A 132 1.62 -16.66 -5.16
N GLN A 133 2.69 -16.53 -5.95
CA GLN A 133 2.74 -16.95 -7.35
C GLN A 133 2.55 -18.47 -7.50
N ARG A 134 3.08 -19.27 -6.57
CA ARG A 134 2.89 -20.73 -6.56
C ARG A 134 1.52 -21.17 -6.06
N ARG A 135 0.95 -20.42 -5.11
CA ARG A 135 -0.26 -20.83 -4.38
C ARG A 135 -1.54 -20.25 -4.93
N PHE A 136 -1.44 -19.10 -5.57
CA PHE A 136 -2.59 -18.36 -6.10
C PHE A 136 -2.36 -17.97 -7.56
N ARG A 137 -3.45 -17.67 -8.25
CA ARG A 137 -3.40 -17.25 -9.66
C ARG A 137 -3.15 -15.74 -9.77
N VAL A 138 -2.03 -15.27 -9.22
CA VAL A 138 -1.58 -13.90 -9.39
C VAL A 138 -1.02 -13.68 -10.79
N SER A 139 -1.18 -12.48 -11.32
CA SER A 139 -0.53 -12.06 -12.56
C SER A 139 0.99 -12.04 -12.38
N GLY A 140 1.72 -12.29 -13.46
CA GLY A 140 3.18 -12.14 -13.49
C GLY A 140 3.63 -10.80 -14.09
N ARG A 141 2.70 -9.87 -14.34
CA ARG A 141 2.98 -8.58 -14.96
C ARG A 141 3.38 -7.58 -13.89
N VAL A 142 4.42 -6.80 -14.16
CA VAL A 142 4.93 -5.77 -13.23
C VAL A 142 3.85 -4.74 -12.94
N GLU A 143 3.18 -4.24 -13.97
CA GLU A 143 2.12 -3.23 -13.87
C GLU A 143 0.88 -3.69 -13.10
N GLU A 144 0.75 -4.99 -12.84
CA GLU A 144 -0.32 -5.63 -12.07
C GLU A 144 0.13 -6.10 -10.68
N THR A 145 1.36 -5.75 -10.27
CA THR A 145 1.91 -6.04 -8.94
C THR A 145 2.11 -4.75 -8.17
N ILE A 146 1.33 -4.57 -7.13
CA ILE A 146 1.21 -3.34 -6.35
C ILE A 146 1.60 -3.61 -4.90
N ILE A 147 2.32 -2.69 -4.27
CA ILE A 147 2.55 -2.68 -2.83
C ILE A 147 2.01 -1.38 -2.23
N ALA A 148 1.43 -1.46 -1.05
CA ALA A 148 0.88 -0.30 -0.36
C ALA A 148 1.03 -0.43 1.16
N GLY A 149 0.79 0.65 1.88
CA GLY A 149 0.79 0.64 3.33
C GLY A 149 0.37 1.96 3.95
N PHE A 150 0.26 1.94 5.28
CA PHE A 150 -0.24 3.04 6.08
C PHE A 150 0.87 3.54 7.00
N SER A 151 1.02 4.88 7.11
CA SER A 151 2.00 5.47 8.02
C SER A 151 3.42 4.96 7.72
N LEU A 152 4.10 4.38 8.71
CA LEU A 152 5.41 3.75 8.54
C LEU A 152 5.39 2.57 7.54
N GLY A 153 4.26 1.85 7.44
CA GLY A 153 4.05 0.82 6.42
C GLY A 153 3.99 1.38 5.01
N GLY A 154 3.49 2.63 4.85
CA GLY A 154 3.50 3.37 3.59
C GLY A 154 4.90 3.77 3.14
N LEU A 155 5.72 4.30 4.08
CA LEU A 155 7.14 4.57 3.82
C LEU A 155 7.87 3.29 3.37
N SER A 156 7.67 2.18 4.09
CA SER A 156 8.30 0.90 3.76
C SER A 156 7.84 0.36 2.39
N ALA A 157 6.57 0.54 2.04
CA ALA A 157 6.05 0.17 0.72
C ALA A 157 6.71 0.99 -0.40
N LEU A 158 6.88 2.30 -0.18
CA LEU A 158 7.54 3.19 -1.13
C LEU A 158 9.00 2.82 -1.34
N ASP A 159 9.76 2.60 -0.27
CA ASP A 159 11.17 2.20 -0.33
C ASP A 159 11.35 0.86 -1.09
N ILE A 160 10.48 -0.13 -0.81
CA ILE A 160 10.49 -1.41 -1.52
C ILE A 160 10.15 -1.23 -3.01
N ALA A 161 9.08 -0.50 -3.33
CA ALA A 161 8.70 -0.30 -4.73
C ALA A 161 9.79 0.45 -5.51
N TRP A 162 10.40 1.47 -4.90
CA TRP A 162 11.49 2.22 -5.49
C TRP A 162 12.73 1.35 -5.77
N ALA A 163 13.06 0.45 -4.85
CA ALA A 163 14.22 -0.43 -4.99
C ALA A 163 13.99 -1.60 -5.96
N PHE A 164 12.74 -2.00 -6.18
CA PHE A 164 12.38 -3.15 -7.04
C PHE A 164 11.37 -2.76 -8.13
N PRO A 165 11.74 -1.81 -9.04
CA PRO A 165 10.84 -1.32 -10.08
C PRO A 165 10.47 -2.39 -11.13
N ASP A 166 11.29 -3.43 -11.27
CA ASP A 166 11.01 -4.58 -12.15
C ASP A 166 10.02 -5.59 -11.54
N ILE A 167 9.59 -5.35 -10.30
CA ILE A 167 8.62 -6.19 -9.58
C ILE A 167 7.32 -5.45 -9.36
N PHE A 168 7.39 -4.20 -8.89
CA PHE A 168 6.23 -3.39 -8.51
C PHE A 168 5.98 -2.28 -9.52
N GLY A 169 4.85 -2.33 -10.22
CA GLY A 169 4.42 -1.31 -11.17
C GLY A 169 3.62 -0.16 -10.54
N ALA A 170 3.24 -0.29 -9.27
CA ALA A 170 2.59 0.79 -8.53
C ALA A 170 2.82 0.69 -7.02
N VAL A 171 2.74 1.83 -6.35
CA VAL A 171 2.82 1.94 -4.89
C VAL A 171 1.72 2.84 -4.34
N GLY A 172 1.19 2.47 -3.16
CA GLY A 172 0.23 3.26 -2.40
C GLY A 172 0.78 3.65 -1.02
N VAL A 173 0.78 4.93 -0.74
CA VAL A 173 1.25 5.52 0.53
C VAL A 173 0.08 6.29 1.16
N PHE A 174 -0.44 5.77 2.26
CA PHE A 174 -1.54 6.39 3.01
C PHE A 174 -0.98 7.00 4.29
N SER A 175 -1.10 8.32 4.45
CA SER A 175 -0.56 9.08 5.58
C SER A 175 0.89 8.66 5.89
N GLY A 176 1.76 8.68 4.88
CA GLY A 176 3.11 8.12 4.93
C GLY A 176 4.01 8.77 5.97
N ALA A 177 4.81 7.98 6.71
CA ALA A 177 5.80 8.51 7.65
C ALA A 177 7.03 9.07 6.91
N LEU A 178 6.81 10.04 6.00
CA LEU A 178 7.84 10.59 5.13
C LEU A 178 8.80 11.55 5.85
N TRP A 179 8.47 11.92 7.10
CA TRP A 179 9.35 12.61 8.05
C TRP A 179 10.56 11.76 8.51
N TRP A 180 10.63 10.49 8.14
CA TRP A 180 11.69 9.55 8.55
C TRP A 180 13.07 10.06 8.15
N ARG A 181 13.93 10.34 9.16
CA ARG A 181 15.20 11.04 8.97
C ARG A 181 16.36 10.42 9.73
N TRP A 182 17.57 10.67 9.28
CA TRP A 182 18.80 10.11 9.86
C TRP A 182 19.42 11.00 10.96
N SER A 183 18.99 12.28 11.08
CA SER A 183 19.34 13.17 12.19
C SER A 183 18.07 13.74 12.85
N PRO A 184 18.13 14.25 14.10
CA PRO A 184 17.05 15.04 14.69
C PRO A 184 16.76 16.29 13.83
N VAL A 185 15.55 16.86 13.99
CA VAL A 185 15.21 18.14 13.36
C VAL A 185 16.22 19.21 13.77
N ASP A 186 16.75 19.94 12.79
CA ASP A 186 17.62 21.10 12.99
C ASP A 186 16.81 22.39 12.75
N ASP A 187 16.88 23.35 13.68
CA ASP A 187 16.19 24.63 13.57
C ASP A 187 16.69 25.47 12.37
N GLY A 188 17.91 25.20 11.88
CA GLY A 188 18.49 25.88 10.71
C GLY A 188 17.96 25.38 9.36
N ASP A 189 17.61 24.07 9.28
CA ASP A 189 16.96 23.44 8.14
C ASP A 189 16.05 22.31 8.62
N PRO A 190 14.81 22.63 9.02
CA PRO A 190 13.90 21.64 9.58
C PRO A 190 13.45 20.57 8.59
N ASP A 191 13.67 20.78 7.29
CA ASP A 191 13.29 19.85 6.22
C ASP A 191 14.45 18.94 5.75
N ALA A 192 15.66 19.14 6.30
CA ALA A 192 16.81 18.32 5.99
C ALA A 192 16.68 16.84 6.46
N ASP A 193 17.54 16.02 5.91
CA ASP A 193 17.85 14.67 6.40
C ASP A 193 16.69 13.66 6.34
N ARG A 194 15.67 13.93 5.50
CA ARG A 194 14.56 13.01 5.25
C ARG A 194 15.02 11.90 4.30
N ILE A 195 15.21 10.70 4.84
CA ILE A 195 15.90 9.60 4.16
C ILE A 195 15.28 9.24 2.81
N MET A 196 13.94 9.17 2.71
CA MET A 196 13.31 8.78 1.45
C MET A 196 13.42 9.87 0.37
N HIS A 197 13.38 11.15 0.77
CA HIS A 197 13.63 12.28 -0.13
C HIS A 197 15.07 12.23 -0.66
N ASP A 198 16.03 12.00 0.24
CA ASP A 198 17.45 11.87 -0.14
C ASP A 198 17.70 10.68 -1.07
N ILE A 199 17.05 9.54 -0.83
CA ILE A 199 17.13 8.37 -1.71
C ILE A 199 16.65 8.72 -3.12
N ILE A 200 15.53 9.42 -3.26
CA ILE A 200 14.99 9.81 -4.55
C ILE A 200 15.87 10.88 -5.20
N ASP A 201 16.25 11.93 -4.47
CA ASP A 201 17.05 13.03 -5.02
C ASP A 201 18.46 12.60 -5.43
N ASN A 202 19.04 11.61 -4.77
CA ASN A 202 20.35 11.06 -5.14
C ASN A 202 20.29 9.90 -6.15
N ALA A 203 19.09 9.46 -6.54
CA ALA A 203 18.93 8.44 -7.58
C ALA A 203 19.19 9.01 -8.97
N GLY A 204 19.33 8.11 -9.93
CA GLY A 204 19.24 8.46 -11.35
C GLY A 204 17.83 8.92 -11.75
N THR A 205 17.42 8.59 -12.96
CA THR A 205 16.07 8.87 -13.44
C THR A 205 15.06 7.92 -12.78
N ALA A 206 13.88 8.41 -12.43
CA ALA A 206 12.78 7.55 -11.95
C ALA A 206 12.38 6.55 -13.05
N ASN A 207 11.96 5.36 -12.66
CA ASN A 207 11.35 4.43 -13.59
C ASN A 207 9.94 4.93 -13.97
N GLY A 208 9.80 5.47 -15.18
CA GLY A 208 8.55 6.05 -15.69
C GLY A 208 7.38 5.07 -15.85
N LEU A 209 7.59 3.78 -15.56
CA LEU A 209 6.52 2.76 -15.59
C LEU A 209 5.80 2.62 -14.25
N GLN A 210 6.37 3.12 -13.16
CA GLN A 210 5.72 3.04 -11.84
C GLN A 210 4.64 4.11 -11.69
N ARG A 211 3.55 3.74 -11.00
CA ARG A 211 2.48 4.65 -10.58
C ARG A 211 2.58 4.87 -9.07
N TYR A 212 2.43 6.11 -8.66
CA TYR A 212 2.57 6.53 -7.27
C TYR A 212 1.25 7.12 -6.77
N TRP A 213 0.69 6.53 -5.75
CA TRP A 213 -0.47 7.05 -5.05
C TRP A 213 -0.05 7.56 -3.68
N PHE A 214 -0.45 8.80 -3.37
CA PHE A 214 -0.28 9.39 -2.05
C PHE A 214 -1.61 9.88 -1.52
N GLN A 215 -1.83 9.71 -0.22
CA GLN A 215 -2.99 10.25 0.48
C GLN A 215 -2.57 10.79 1.85
N CYS A 216 -3.10 11.94 2.23
CA CYS A 216 -3.02 12.52 3.57
C CYS A 216 -4.40 12.93 4.06
N GLY A 217 -4.61 12.89 5.37
CA GLY A 217 -5.74 13.58 6.01
C GLY A 217 -5.33 14.99 6.42
N THR A 218 -6.23 15.98 6.32
CA THR A 218 -5.91 17.35 6.72
C THR A 218 -5.79 17.53 8.25
N LEU A 219 -6.09 16.49 9.01
CA LEU A 219 -5.93 16.39 10.47
C LEU A 219 -5.12 15.14 10.87
N ASP A 220 -4.20 14.68 10.01
CA ASP A 220 -3.34 13.53 10.31
C ASP A 220 -2.46 13.76 11.53
N GLU A 221 -2.05 15.01 11.74
CA GLU A 221 -1.25 15.48 12.87
C GLU A 221 -1.44 16.99 13.07
N ALA A 222 -0.71 17.57 14.00
CA ALA A 222 -0.73 19.02 14.24
C ALA A 222 0.67 19.66 14.08
N ASP A 223 1.70 18.85 13.85
CA ASP A 223 3.07 19.31 13.72
C ASP A 223 3.26 20.08 12.40
N ASP A 224 3.94 21.22 12.49
CA ASP A 224 4.32 22.14 11.40
C ASP A 224 5.71 22.66 11.77
N ARG A 225 6.76 21.87 11.49
CA ARG A 225 8.13 22.09 11.97
C ARG A 225 8.81 23.30 11.36
N ASN A 226 8.40 23.70 10.15
CA ASN A 226 8.96 24.83 9.43
C ASN A 226 8.08 26.10 9.52
N ASN A 227 6.94 26.04 10.22
CA ASN A 227 5.96 27.12 10.44
C ASN A 227 5.45 27.73 9.13
N ASN A 228 5.22 26.91 8.10
CA ASN A 228 4.69 27.35 6.82
C ASN A 228 3.14 27.34 6.75
N GLY A 229 2.47 26.85 7.80
CA GLY A 229 1.02 26.74 7.89
C GLY A 229 0.46 25.44 7.30
N VAL A 230 1.32 24.49 6.93
CA VAL A 230 0.96 23.17 6.41
C VAL A 230 1.48 22.11 7.39
N ILE A 231 0.67 21.13 7.74
CA ILE A 231 1.11 20.04 8.62
C ILE A 231 2.18 19.18 7.95
N ASP A 232 3.13 18.66 8.74
CA ASP A 232 4.31 17.95 8.24
C ASP A 232 3.99 16.77 7.32
N SER A 233 2.93 16.01 7.60
CA SER A 233 2.54 14.87 6.77
C SER A 233 2.15 15.27 5.33
N ILE A 234 1.51 16.42 5.16
CA ILE A 234 1.17 16.99 3.85
C ILE A 234 2.42 17.57 3.19
N ASP A 235 3.18 18.38 3.92
CA ASP A 235 4.37 19.05 3.43
C ASP A 235 5.43 18.05 2.95
N ASP A 236 5.74 17.05 3.76
CA ASP A 236 6.65 15.96 3.41
C ASP A 236 6.20 15.20 2.15
N THR A 237 4.89 14.97 2.03
CA THR A 237 4.34 14.26 0.86
C THR A 237 4.46 15.11 -0.40
N GLN A 238 4.17 16.41 -0.34
CA GLN A 238 4.28 17.32 -1.47
C GLN A 238 5.74 17.47 -1.92
N HIS A 239 6.68 17.67 -0.98
CA HIS A 239 8.12 17.72 -1.29
C HIS A 239 8.64 16.43 -1.94
N LEU A 240 8.13 15.26 -1.51
CA LEU A 240 8.50 13.98 -2.13
C LEU A 240 7.95 13.86 -3.56
N ILE A 241 6.72 14.32 -3.81
CA ILE A 241 6.14 14.38 -5.16
C ILE A 241 6.97 15.27 -6.07
N GLU A 242 7.39 16.44 -5.57
CA GLU A 242 8.30 17.32 -6.32
C GLU A 242 9.63 16.64 -6.64
N ALA A 243 10.20 15.87 -5.68
CA ALA A 243 11.41 15.09 -5.92
C ALA A 243 11.20 14.04 -7.03
N LEU A 244 10.06 13.34 -7.05
CA LEU A 244 9.70 12.40 -8.11
C LEU A 244 9.62 13.10 -9.47
N HIS A 245 9.02 14.29 -9.55
CA HIS A 245 8.95 15.09 -10.78
C HIS A 245 10.33 15.53 -11.25
N ARG A 246 11.21 15.99 -10.33
CA ARG A 246 12.61 16.31 -10.66
C ARG A 246 13.37 15.12 -11.26
N LYS A 247 12.98 13.90 -10.91
CA LYS A 247 13.56 12.66 -11.48
C LYS A 247 12.88 12.17 -12.76
N GLY A 248 11.95 12.95 -13.31
CA GLY A 248 11.30 12.68 -14.58
C GLY A 248 10.05 11.81 -14.47
N CYS A 249 9.50 11.60 -13.26
CA CYS A 249 8.21 10.95 -13.12
C CYS A 249 7.11 11.87 -13.69
N PRO A 250 6.31 11.41 -14.67
CA PRO A 250 5.30 12.27 -15.27
C PRO A 250 4.10 12.47 -14.33
N GLU A 251 3.43 13.61 -14.43
CA GLU A 251 2.23 13.95 -13.65
C GLU A 251 1.16 12.84 -13.71
N SER A 252 0.98 12.23 -14.88
CA SER A 252 0.00 11.15 -15.08
C SER A 252 0.30 9.86 -14.29
N ALA A 253 1.52 9.71 -13.82
CA ALA A 253 1.93 8.57 -12.99
C ALA A 253 1.78 8.82 -11.49
N ILE A 254 1.45 10.04 -11.08
CA ILE A 254 1.29 10.41 -9.67
C ILE A 254 -0.16 10.80 -9.40
N ARG A 255 -0.72 10.31 -8.33
CA ARG A 255 -2.02 10.71 -7.80
C ARG A 255 -1.86 11.09 -6.34
N TYR A 256 -2.21 12.32 -6.00
CA TYR A 256 -2.25 12.82 -4.64
C TYR A 256 -3.68 13.18 -4.24
N VAL A 257 -4.10 12.77 -3.04
CA VAL A 257 -5.46 13.01 -2.52
C VAL A 257 -5.36 13.46 -1.06
N GLU A 258 -5.96 14.60 -0.76
CA GLU A 258 -6.19 15.06 0.61
C GLU A 258 -7.63 14.76 1.04
N ILE A 259 -7.80 14.10 2.17
CA ILE A 259 -9.11 13.89 2.78
C ILE A 259 -9.36 15.01 3.78
N LYS A 260 -10.32 15.87 3.46
CA LYS A 260 -10.70 16.97 4.34
C LYS A 260 -11.21 16.44 5.68
N ASP A 261 -10.72 17.02 6.77
CA ASP A 261 -11.00 16.61 8.16
C ASP A 261 -10.61 15.14 8.46
N GLY A 262 -9.91 14.48 7.53
CA GLY A 262 -9.38 13.14 7.69
C GLY A 262 -8.26 13.11 8.73
N ARG A 263 -8.21 12.03 9.52
CA ARG A 263 -7.25 11.80 10.59
C ARG A 263 -6.35 10.61 10.26
N HIS A 264 -5.27 10.47 10.99
CA HIS A 264 -4.31 9.36 10.85
C HIS A 264 -4.90 8.03 11.36
N GLU A 265 -5.94 7.53 10.68
CA GLU A 265 -6.68 6.36 11.12
C GLU A 265 -7.34 5.57 9.97
N PRO A 266 -7.70 4.31 10.21
CA PRO A 266 -8.26 3.42 9.18
C PRO A 266 -9.54 3.94 8.50
N SER A 267 -10.38 4.72 9.17
CA SER A 267 -11.59 5.30 8.58
C SER A 267 -11.26 6.23 7.42
N THR A 268 -10.28 7.12 7.59
CA THR A 268 -9.78 8.04 6.56
C THR A 268 -9.15 7.29 5.39
N TRP A 269 -8.31 6.29 5.67
CA TRP A 269 -7.69 5.47 4.63
C TRP A 269 -8.72 4.65 3.83
N GLY A 270 -9.78 4.18 4.52
CA GLY A 270 -10.90 3.47 3.89
C GLY A 270 -11.68 4.34 2.91
N GLU A 271 -11.83 5.64 3.18
CA GLU A 271 -12.50 6.60 2.29
C GLU A 271 -11.72 6.75 0.96
N ALA A 272 -10.40 6.83 1.02
CA ALA A 272 -9.54 6.96 -0.16
C ALA A 272 -9.33 5.64 -0.94
N MET A 273 -9.59 4.50 -0.29
CA MET A 273 -9.26 3.18 -0.83
C MET A 273 -9.91 2.85 -2.20
N PRO A 274 -11.19 3.19 -2.48
CA PRO A 274 -11.77 2.96 -3.80
C PRO A 274 -11.02 3.68 -4.93
N ASP A 275 -10.62 4.93 -4.71
CA ASP A 275 -9.89 5.73 -5.69
C ASP A 275 -8.47 5.22 -5.90
N PHE A 276 -7.80 4.79 -4.81
CA PHE A 276 -6.50 4.11 -4.90
C PHE A 276 -6.59 2.89 -5.81
N LEU A 277 -7.52 1.97 -5.52
CA LEU A 277 -7.66 0.72 -6.29
C LEU A 277 -7.98 0.97 -7.76
N LYS A 278 -8.76 2.01 -8.08
CA LYS A 278 -9.02 2.42 -9.47
C LYS A 278 -7.78 2.96 -10.17
N PHE A 279 -6.95 3.72 -9.46
CA PHE A 279 -5.77 4.35 -10.04
C PHE A 279 -4.65 3.33 -10.32
N VAL A 280 -4.47 2.36 -9.43
CA VAL A 280 -3.35 1.41 -9.54
C VAL A 280 -3.65 0.18 -10.38
N MET A 281 -4.91 0.00 -10.81
CA MET A 281 -5.34 -1.12 -11.64
C MET A 281 -5.76 -0.69 -13.04
#